data_ac3c752bda0845793beb30b3809943f8
#
_entry.id   ac3c752bda0845793beb30b3809943f8
#
_cell.length_a   1.000
_cell.length_b   1.000
_cell.length_c   1.000
_cell.angle_alpha   90.00
_cell.angle_beta   90.00
_cell.angle_gamma   90.00
#
_symmetry.space_group_name_H-M   'P 1'
#
loop_
_entity.id
_entity.type
_entity.pdbx_description
1 polymer ?
#
loop_
_entity_poly.entity_id
_entity_poly.type
_entity_poly.pdbx_seq_one_letter_code
_entity_poly.pdbx_strand_id
1 'polypeptide(L)'
;MTSPTDPPAPPRPAPPTWPAPPGGPSIAILPVTGLPEIAAGNDLAALIAGAAPDLRDGDILVVTSKIVSKAEGRVVTGDREAAIDAESVRVVARRGPTRIVANRHGLVLAAAGVDESNTAPGTIVLLPADPDSAARELRQAIGERLGITIGVIISDTLGRAWRTGQTDTAIGAAGVLPVRDHRGQTDTFGNSLEVTMAAVADEIAAAADLVKAKTTQIPVAVVRGLPELVTADDGPGAAALVRATAEDMFRIGTDSVLAERRTVREFTADPVDPAPVRRAIAAALTAPAPHHSEPWRFAVLESAAARTKLLDEMLAAWQADLTADGFTAEQIARRVRRGDPLRQAPLIIVPCLVTDAAHAYPDERRNAAERSMFVVAMGAAVQNLLVGLAIEGLGSCWVSSTLFCAPVAAAALGLPPGWEPMGAVGVGHPAAPPRPRPDRDPDAITLHL
;
A
#
# COMPACT_ATOMS: atom_id res chain seq x y z
N MET A 1 -73.22 3.69 -10.49
CA MET A 1 -72.06 4.25 -11.25
C MET A 1 -70.96 3.25 -11.12
N THR A 2 -70.79 2.39 -12.12
CA THR A 2 -69.76 1.36 -12.21
C THR A 2 -68.51 1.97 -12.82
N SER A 3 -67.37 1.91 -12.11
CA SER A 3 -66.02 2.37 -12.61
C SER A 3 -65.66 1.54 -13.84
N PRO A 4 -65.01 2.16 -14.85
CA PRO A 4 -64.54 1.41 -16.01
C PRO A 4 -63.28 0.56 -15.56
N THR A 5 -63.34 -0.74 -15.89
CA THR A 5 -62.24 -1.67 -15.74
C THR A 5 -61.17 -1.36 -16.79
N ASP A 6 -59.95 -1.14 -16.34
CA ASP A 6 -58.77 -0.99 -17.23
C ASP A 6 -58.59 -2.22 -18.15
N PRO A 7 -58.21 -2.03 -19.40
CA PRO A 7 -57.95 -3.15 -20.31
C PRO A 7 -56.74 -3.96 -19.83
N PRO A 8 -56.70 -5.29 -20.05
CA PRO A 8 -55.62 -6.15 -19.67
C PRO A 8 -54.31 -5.71 -20.36
N ALA A 9 -53.22 -5.67 -19.60
CA ALA A 9 -51.90 -5.34 -20.13
C ALA A 9 -51.52 -6.30 -21.28
N PRO A 10 -50.84 -5.81 -22.35
CA PRO A 10 -50.42 -6.66 -23.45
C PRO A 10 -49.47 -7.76 -22.98
N PRO A 11 -49.50 -8.95 -23.58
CA PRO A 11 -48.61 -10.04 -23.22
C PRO A 11 -47.15 -9.61 -23.38
N ARG A 12 -46.32 -9.94 -22.39
CA ARG A 12 -44.87 -9.69 -22.48
C ARG A 12 -44.32 -10.40 -23.72
N PRO A 13 -43.50 -9.73 -24.53
CA PRO A 13 -42.79 -10.40 -25.62
C PRO A 13 -41.99 -11.56 -25.08
N ALA A 14 -42.02 -12.69 -25.80
CA ALA A 14 -41.17 -13.85 -25.46
C ALA A 14 -39.71 -13.42 -25.37
N PRO A 15 -38.97 -13.91 -24.39
CA PRO A 15 -37.52 -13.58 -24.29
C PRO A 15 -36.81 -13.95 -25.60
N PRO A 16 -35.85 -13.15 -26.07
CA PRO A 16 -35.12 -13.46 -27.26
C PRO A 16 -34.42 -14.82 -27.08
N THR A 17 -34.72 -15.75 -27.99
CA THR A 17 -33.97 -17.02 -28.08
C THR A 17 -32.61 -16.73 -28.70
N TRP A 18 -31.57 -16.66 -27.87
CA TRP A 18 -30.20 -16.67 -28.35
C TRP A 18 -29.95 -18.02 -29.01
N PRO A 19 -29.46 -18.07 -30.24
CA PRO A 19 -28.99 -19.34 -30.80
C PRO A 19 -27.89 -19.89 -29.88
N ALA A 20 -28.03 -21.16 -29.47
CA ALA A 20 -26.94 -21.83 -28.73
C ALA A 20 -25.66 -21.67 -29.55
N PRO A 21 -24.54 -21.23 -28.96
CA PRO A 21 -23.29 -21.13 -29.68
C PRO A 21 -22.92 -22.51 -30.26
N PRO A 22 -22.48 -22.60 -31.49
CA PRO A 22 -22.12 -23.88 -32.09
C PRO A 22 -20.88 -24.39 -31.32
N GLY A 23 -21.07 -25.37 -30.40
CA GLY A 23 -20.00 -26.23 -29.86
C GLY A 23 -18.79 -25.58 -29.18
N GLY A 24 -18.84 -24.30 -28.77
CA GLY A 24 -17.79 -23.61 -28.02
C GLY A 24 -17.81 -23.98 -26.53
N PRO A 25 -16.70 -23.77 -25.80
CA PRO A 25 -16.65 -24.00 -24.36
C PRO A 25 -17.72 -23.12 -23.65
N SER A 26 -18.61 -23.76 -22.91
CA SER A 26 -19.61 -23.07 -22.08
C SER A 26 -19.17 -23.09 -20.64
N ILE A 27 -19.28 -21.93 -19.95
CA ILE A 27 -19.03 -21.84 -18.51
C ILE A 27 -20.37 -21.97 -17.80
N ALA A 28 -20.48 -22.88 -16.82
CA ALA A 28 -21.61 -23.02 -15.94
C ALA A 28 -21.20 -22.69 -14.50
N ILE A 29 -22.08 -21.93 -13.82
CA ILE A 29 -21.90 -21.59 -12.39
C ILE A 29 -23.07 -22.21 -11.64
N LEU A 30 -22.78 -23.17 -10.77
CA LEU A 30 -23.77 -24.00 -10.11
C LEU A 30 -23.73 -23.78 -8.60
N PRO A 31 -24.88 -23.43 -7.96
CA PRO A 31 -24.94 -23.28 -6.51
C PRO A 31 -24.86 -24.65 -5.82
N VAL A 32 -24.09 -24.74 -4.73
CA VAL A 32 -24.11 -25.92 -3.83
C VAL A 32 -25.08 -25.62 -2.70
N THR A 33 -26.21 -26.30 -2.72
CA THR A 33 -27.31 -26.12 -1.77
C THR A 33 -27.33 -27.23 -0.71
N GLY A 34 -28.05 -27.02 0.41
CA GLY A 34 -28.23 -28.03 1.45
C GLY A 34 -27.09 -28.16 2.45
N LEU A 35 -26.13 -27.24 2.45
CA LEU A 35 -25.13 -27.17 3.50
C LEU A 35 -25.78 -26.71 4.82
N PRO A 36 -25.45 -27.36 5.96
CA PRO A 36 -25.95 -26.93 7.26
C PRO A 36 -25.25 -25.62 7.70
N GLU A 37 -25.74 -25.04 8.81
CA GLU A 37 -24.97 -23.99 9.50
C GLU A 37 -23.62 -24.53 9.96
N ILE A 38 -22.55 -23.82 9.59
CA ILE A 38 -21.17 -24.26 9.89
C ILE A 38 -20.74 -23.79 11.28
N ALA A 39 -20.18 -24.71 12.04
CA ALA A 39 -19.63 -24.47 13.37
C ALA A 39 -18.14 -24.89 13.45
N ALA A 40 -17.45 -24.46 14.50
CA ALA A 40 -16.07 -24.81 14.75
C ALA A 40 -15.86 -26.34 14.79
N GLY A 41 -14.85 -26.82 14.07
CA GLY A 41 -14.51 -28.24 13.98
C GLY A 41 -15.32 -29.05 12.97
N ASN A 42 -16.24 -28.42 12.20
CA ASN A 42 -16.94 -29.15 11.15
C ASN A 42 -15.98 -29.57 10.01
N ASP A 43 -16.14 -30.78 9.53
CA ASP A 43 -15.44 -31.29 8.33
C ASP A 43 -16.09 -30.71 7.07
N LEU A 44 -15.59 -29.52 6.63
CA LEU A 44 -16.10 -28.84 5.46
C LEU A 44 -15.98 -29.68 4.19
N ALA A 45 -14.91 -30.43 4.04
CA ALA A 45 -14.70 -31.27 2.87
C ALA A 45 -15.76 -32.37 2.77
N ALA A 46 -16.12 -33.01 3.88
CA ALA A 46 -17.18 -34.00 3.92
C ALA A 46 -18.54 -33.40 3.62
N LEU A 47 -18.85 -32.23 4.22
CA LEU A 47 -20.12 -31.54 4.02
C LEU A 47 -20.29 -31.08 2.54
N ILE A 48 -19.26 -30.50 1.97
CA ILE A 48 -19.26 -30.03 0.58
C ILE A 48 -19.36 -31.21 -0.39
N ALA A 49 -18.55 -32.27 -0.21
CA ALA A 49 -18.61 -33.46 -1.08
C ALA A 49 -19.99 -34.14 -1.01
N GLY A 50 -20.62 -34.17 0.17
CA GLY A 50 -21.98 -34.69 0.33
C GLY A 50 -23.07 -33.85 -0.33
N ALA A 51 -22.89 -32.52 -0.35
CA ALA A 51 -23.83 -31.57 -0.97
C ALA A 51 -23.62 -31.39 -2.48
N ALA A 52 -22.46 -31.75 -3.01
CA ALA A 52 -22.09 -31.63 -4.42
C ALA A 52 -21.57 -32.96 -4.98
N PRO A 53 -22.39 -34.03 -5.02
CA PRO A 53 -21.95 -35.36 -5.45
C PRO A 53 -21.61 -35.41 -6.96
N ASP A 54 -22.05 -34.43 -7.74
CA ASP A 54 -21.81 -34.33 -9.19
C ASP A 54 -20.53 -33.55 -9.57
N LEU A 55 -19.65 -33.29 -8.60
CA LEU A 55 -18.34 -32.70 -8.86
C LEU A 55 -17.53 -33.60 -9.83
N ARG A 56 -16.78 -32.97 -10.72
CA ARG A 56 -16.02 -33.65 -11.80
C ARG A 56 -14.59 -33.13 -11.88
N ASP A 57 -13.74 -33.90 -12.53
CA ASP A 57 -12.41 -33.43 -12.93
C ASP A 57 -12.51 -32.11 -13.69
N GLY A 58 -11.66 -31.16 -13.33
CA GLY A 58 -11.61 -29.84 -13.94
C GLY A 58 -12.64 -28.83 -13.44
N ASP A 59 -13.49 -29.19 -12.46
CA ASP A 59 -14.35 -28.23 -11.77
C ASP A 59 -13.53 -27.33 -10.82
N ILE A 60 -13.99 -26.07 -10.64
CA ILE A 60 -13.41 -25.15 -9.67
C ILE A 60 -14.48 -24.87 -8.61
N LEU A 61 -14.17 -25.18 -7.37
CA LEU A 61 -15.00 -24.95 -6.21
C LEU A 61 -14.70 -23.57 -5.63
N VAL A 62 -15.70 -22.69 -5.51
CA VAL A 62 -15.58 -21.35 -4.91
C VAL A 62 -16.30 -21.33 -3.57
N VAL A 63 -15.55 -21.21 -2.49
CA VAL A 63 -16.01 -21.30 -1.09
C VAL A 63 -15.90 -19.93 -0.44
N THR A 64 -16.96 -19.42 0.21
CA THR A 64 -16.86 -18.16 0.96
C THR A 64 -15.94 -18.32 2.18
N SER A 65 -15.10 -17.35 2.42
CA SER A 65 -14.20 -17.27 3.60
C SER A 65 -14.91 -17.52 4.91
N LYS A 66 -16.13 -17.05 5.02
CA LYS A 66 -16.94 -17.09 6.26
C LYS A 66 -17.18 -18.50 6.79
N ILE A 67 -17.50 -19.47 5.93
CA ILE A 67 -17.69 -20.85 6.40
C ILE A 67 -16.36 -21.52 6.76
N VAL A 68 -15.27 -21.17 6.08
CA VAL A 68 -13.92 -21.62 6.44
C VAL A 68 -13.54 -21.07 7.82
N SER A 69 -13.69 -19.77 8.02
CA SER A 69 -13.45 -19.11 9.32
C SER A 69 -14.26 -19.70 10.46
N LYS A 70 -15.55 -20.01 10.22
CA LYS A 70 -16.41 -20.68 11.21
C LYS A 70 -15.88 -22.07 11.56
N ALA A 71 -15.52 -22.87 10.56
CA ALA A 71 -14.96 -24.21 10.78
C ALA A 71 -13.64 -24.18 11.55
N GLU A 72 -12.78 -23.20 11.27
CA GLU A 72 -11.53 -22.95 11.99
C GLU A 72 -11.72 -22.39 13.42
N GLY A 73 -12.97 -22.09 13.83
CA GLY A 73 -13.25 -21.47 15.13
C GLY A 73 -12.83 -19.99 15.22
N ARG A 74 -12.70 -19.30 14.10
CA ARG A 74 -12.34 -17.86 14.03
C ARG A 74 -13.54 -16.94 14.22
N VAL A 75 -14.53 -17.39 14.95
CA VAL A 75 -15.65 -16.58 15.45
C VAL A 75 -15.32 -16.19 16.88
N VAL A 76 -15.16 -14.92 17.15
CA VAL A 76 -14.75 -14.38 18.44
C VAL A 76 -15.82 -13.45 19.01
N THR A 77 -15.86 -13.31 20.34
CA THR A 77 -16.68 -12.30 21.03
C THR A 77 -15.77 -11.16 21.45
N GLY A 78 -16.24 -9.91 21.33
CA GLY A 78 -15.44 -8.77 21.77
C GLY A 78 -15.73 -7.49 20.99
N ASP A 79 -14.84 -6.50 21.18
CA ASP A 79 -14.92 -5.23 20.49
C ASP A 79 -14.41 -5.35 19.06
N ARG A 80 -15.22 -4.91 18.10
CA ARG A 80 -14.91 -4.95 16.67
C ARG A 80 -13.69 -4.09 16.32
N GLU A 81 -13.57 -2.91 16.92
CA GLU A 81 -12.44 -2.02 16.63
C GLU A 81 -11.12 -2.62 17.13
N ALA A 82 -11.12 -3.24 18.31
CA ALA A 82 -9.97 -3.97 18.82
C ALA A 82 -9.59 -5.16 17.91
N ALA A 83 -10.58 -5.89 17.36
CA ALA A 83 -10.32 -6.97 16.41
C ALA A 83 -9.71 -6.44 15.09
N ILE A 84 -10.21 -5.30 14.57
CA ILE A 84 -9.65 -4.64 13.39
C ILE A 84 -8.20 -4.22 13.64
N ASP A 85 -7.89 -3.66 14.82
CA ASP A 85 -6.52 -3.27 15.17
C ASP A 85 -5.58 -4.47 15.23
N ALA A 86 -6.03 -5.59 15.82
CA ALA A 86 -5.25 -6.81 15.93
C ALA A 86 -4.94 -7.47 14.57
N GLU A 87 -5.87 -7.41 13.61
CA GLU A 87 -5.70 -7.99 12.26
C GLU A 87 -5.03 -7.01 11.28
N SER A 88 -4.82 -5.73 11.67
CA SER A 88 -4.24 -4.69 10.82
C SER A 88 -2.72 -4.63 10.98
N VAL A 89 -2.01 -4.59 9.85
CA VAL A 89 -0.57 -4.32 9.80
C VAL A 89 -0.29 -2.83 9.57
N ARG A 90 -1.12 -2.19 8.74
CA ARG A 90 -0.94 -0.79 8.33
C ARG A 90 -2.27 -0.17 7.91
N VAL A 91 -2.53 1.04 8.36
CA VAL A 91 -3.64 1.85 7.84
C VAL A 91 -3.23 2.49 6.51
N VAL A 92 -4.04 2.29 5.48
CA VAL A 92 -3.83 2.84 4.13
C VAL A 92 -4.62 4.13 3.94
N ALA A 93 -5.89 4.14 4.35
CA ALA A 93 -6.75 5.31 4.24
C ALA A 93 -7.84 5.30 5.32
N ARG A 94 -8.35 6.48 5.66
CA ARG A 94 -9.44 6.65 6.63
C ARG A 94 -10.46 7.67 6.12
N ARG A 95 -11.75 7.36 6.30
CA ARG A 95 -12.83 8.30 6.04
C ARG A 95 -13.96 8.08 7.05
N GLY A 96 -14.11 9.02 7.98
CA GLY A 96 -15.00 8.82 9.13
C GLY A 96 -14.63 7.55 9.91
N PRO A 97 -15.59 6.68 10.25
CA PRO A 97 -15.31 5.42 10.96
C PRO A 97 -14.69 4.33 10.06
N THR A 98 -14.72 4.50 8.74
CA THR A 98 -14.21 3.49 7.81
C THR A 98 -12.71 3.57 7.68
N ARG A 99 -12.02 2.45 7.92
CA ARG A 99 -10.57 2.29 7.72
C ARG A 99 -10.32 1.27 6.60
N ILE A 100 -9.47 1.66 5.65
CA ILE A 100 -8.85 0.73 4.71
C ILE A 100 -7.48 0.39 5.27
N VAL A 101 -7.20 -0.86 5.46
CA VAL A 101 -5.97 -1.34 6.07
C VAL A 101 -5.34 -2.46 5.25
N ALA A 102 -4.03 -2.60 5.31
CA ALA A 102 -3.35 -3.82 4.90
C ALA A 102 -3.37 -4.78 6.10
N ASN A 103 -3.86 -6.00 5.89
CA ASN A 103 -3.90 -7.03 6.91
C ASN A 103 -2.66 -7.95 6.84
N ARG A 104 -2.58 -8.96 7.71
CA ARG A 104 -1.46 -9.91 7.77
C ARG A 104 -1.31 -10.79 6.52
N HIS A 105 -2.36 -10.93 5.70
CA HIS A 105 -2.31 -11.66 4.42
C HIS A 105 -1.84 -10.77 3.26
N GLY A 106 -1.51 -9.48 3.52
CA GLY A 106 -1.16 -8.51 2.50
C GLY A 106 -2.36 -7.92 1.76
N LEU A 107 -3.58 -8.32 2.10
CA LEU A 107 -4.80 -7.79 1.49
C LEU A 107 -5.07 -6.37 1.97
N VAL A 108 -5.35 -5.46 1.04
CA VAL A 108 -5.74 -4.08 1.33
C VAL A 108 -7.27 -3.96 1.22
N LEU A 109 -7.95 -3.87 2.36
CA LEU A 109 -9.41 -3.92 2.42
C LEU A 109 -9.97 -3.14 3.62
N ALA A 110 -11.28 -2.96 3.61
CA ALA A 110 -11.98 -2.32 4.72
C ALA A 110 -11.94 -3.20 5.98
N ALA A 111 -11.69 -2.58 7.13
CA ALA A 111 -11.80 -3.20 8.45
C ALA A 111 -11.01 -4.52 8.59
N ALA A 112 -9.87 -4.68 7.92
CA ALA A 112 -9.03 -5.89 7.93
C ALA A 112 -9.75 -7.19 7.52
N GLY A 113 -10.96 -7.14 6.95
CA GLY A 113 -11.82 -8.29 6.69
C GLY A 113 -12.63 -8.76 7.90
N VAL A 114 -12.65 -7.98 8.97
CA VAL A 114 -13.47 -8.26 10.16
C VAL A 114 -14.95 -7.99 9.85
N ASP A 115 -15.79 -9.01 9.99
CA ASP A 115 -17.22 -8.96 9.64
C ASP A 115 -18.10 -9.38 10.83
N GLU A 116 -19.25 -8.75 10.97
CA GLU A 116 -20.30 -9.07 11.94
C GLU A 116 -21.55 -9.66 11.28
N SER A 117 -21.56 -9.77 9.95
CA SER A 117 -22.74 -10.26 9.22
C SER A 117 -22.84 -11.78 9.23
N ASN A 118 -24.09 -12.32 9.25
CA ASN A 118 -24.36 -13.76 9.27
C ASN A 118 -23.72 -14.51 10.45
N THR A 119 -23.68 -13.86 11.62
CA THR A 119 -23.23 -14.42 12.89
C THR A 119 -24.19 -14.06 14.00
N ALA A 120 -24.05 -14.72 15.17
CA ALA A 120 -24.85 -14.36 16.34
C ALA A 120 -24.54 -12.91 16.78
N PRO A 121 -25.52 -12.17 17.30
CA PRO A 121 -25.28 -10.82 17.82
C PRO A 121 -24.14 -10.79 18.84
N GLY A 122 -23.23 -9.82 18.70
CA GLY A 122 -22.04 -9.67 19.57
C GLY A 122 -20.88 -10.62 19.23
N THR A 123 -20.95 -11.31 18.10
CA THR A 123 -19.84 -12.12 17.59
C THR A 123 -19.27 -11.52 16.31
N ILE A 124 -17.98 -11.72 16.10
CA ILE A 124 -17.16 -11.20 15.02
C ILE A 124 -16.53 -12.38 14.28
N VAL A 125 -16.53 -12.36 12.97
CA VAL A 125 -15.80 -13.32 12.14
C VAL A 125 -14.52 -12.66 11.62
N LEU A 126 -13.40 -13.31 11.88
CA LEU A 126 -12.10 -12.98 11.30
C LEU A 126 -11.89 -13.79 10.01
N LEU A 127 -11.03 -13.34 9.12
CA LEU A 127 -10.64 -14.12 7.94
C LEU A 127 -9.97 -15.44 8.36
N PRO A 128 -9.93 -16.48 7.50
CA PRO A 128 -9.21 -17.71 7.76
C PRO A 128 -7.76 -17.47 8.19
N ALA A 129 -7.20 -18.38 8.98
CA ALA A 129 -5.84 -18.23 9.50
C ALA A 129 -4.79 -18.19 8.38
N ASP A 130 -4.94 -19.06 7.39
CA ASP A 130 -4.18 -19.10 6.13
C ASP A 130 -5.14 -19.56 5.02
N PRO A 131 -5.69 -18.64 4.22
CA PRO A 131 -6.66 -18.98 3.20
C PRO A 131 -6.12 -19.90 2.10
N ASP A 132 -4.84 -19.80 1.73
CA ASP A 132 -4.23 -20.69 0.76
C ASP A 132 -4.05 -22.10 1.32
N SER A 133 -3.68 -22.25 2.60
CA SER A 133 -3.64 -23.55 3.28
C SER A 133 -5.02 -24.19 3.36
N ALA A 134 -6.03 -23.42 3.76
CA ALA A 134 -7.41 -23.91 3.78
C ALA A 134 -7.90 -24.38 2.41
N ALA A 135 -7.54 -23.67 1.33
CA ALA A 135 -7.85 -24.09 -0.03
C ALA A 135 -7.16 -25.43 -0.40
N ARG A 136 -5.88 -25.60 -0.03
CA ARG A 136 -5.13 -26.86 -0.25
C ARG A 136 -5.77 -28.03 0.51
N GLU A 137 -6.08 -27.84 1.77
CA GLU A 137 -6.68 -28.87 2.61
C GLU A 137 -8.06 -29.31 2.08
N LEU A 138 -8.90 -28.36 1.68
CA LEU A 138 -10.20 -28.65 1.07
C LEU A 138 -10.04 -29.39 -0.27
N ARG A 139 -9.14 -28.93 -1.13
CA ARG A 139 -8.85 -29.56 -2.42
C ARG A 139 -8.42 -31.01 -2.25
N GLN A 140 -7.45 -31.25 -1.38
CA GLN A 140 -6.93 -32.57 -1.12
C GLN A 140 -8.03 -33.50 -0.56
N ALA A 141 -8.72 -33.06 0.50
CA ALA A 141 -9.70 -33.89 1.16
C ALA A 141 -10.91 -34.22 0.27
N ILE A 142 -11.38 -33.30 -0.58
CA ILE A 142 -12.46 -33.56 -1.54
C ILE A 142 -11.97 -34.45 -2.68
N GLY A 143 -10.77 -34.17 -3.21
CA GLY A 143 -10.14 -34.98 -4.26
C GLY A 143 -9.95 -36.44 -3.84
N GLU A 144 -9.46 -36.70 -2.63
CA GLU A 144 -9.31 -38.04 -2.07
C GLU A 144 -10.66 -38.76 -1.87
N ARG A 145 -11.71 -38.04 -1.42
CA ARG A 145 -13.05 -38.61 -1.19
C ARG A 145 -13.76 -39.01 -2.48
N LEU A 146 -13.62 -38.21 -3.53
CA LEU A 146 -14.37 -38.37 -4.77
C LEU A 146 -13.53 -38.96 -5.92
N GLY A 147 -12.22 -39.08 -5.77
CA GLY A 147 -11.30 -39.57 -6.80
C GLY A 147 -11.17 -38.63 -7.98
N ILE A 148 -11.22 -37.30 -7.75
CA ILE A 148 -11.21 -36.26 -8.78
C ILE A 148 -10.14 -35.20 -8.54
N THR A 149 -9.76 -34.51 -9.60
CA THR A 149 -8.86 -33.35 -9.58
C THR A 149 -9.66 -32.08 -9.81
N ILE A 150 -9.73 -31.22 -8.78
CA ILE A 150 -10.46 -29.96 -8.83
C ILE A 150 -9.57 -28.79 -8.44
N GLY A 151 -10.00 -27.57 -8.77
CA GLY A 151 -9.49 -26.34 -8.17
C GLY A 151 -10.35 -25.88 -7.00
N VAL A 152 -9.76 -25.19 -6.03
CA VAL A 152 -10.49 -24.56 -4.91
C VAL A 152 -10.08 -23.11 -4.80
N ILE A 153 -11.05 -22.20 -4.67
CA ILE A 153 -10.87 -20.78 -4.39
C ILE A 153 -11.63 -20.44 -3.11
N ILE A 154 -10.96 -19.81 -2.16
CA ILE A 154 -11.60 -19.15 -1.01
C ILE A 154 -11.83 -17.69 -1.40
N SER A 155 -13.09 -17.25 -1.36
CA SER A 155 -13.46 -15.89 -1.74
C SER A 155 -13.96 -15.07 -0.57
N ASP A 156 -13.70 -13.76 -0.62
CA ASP A 156 -14.29 -12.79 0.29
C ASP A 156 -14.76 -11.55 -0.48
N THR A 157 -15.75 -10.84 0.09
CA THR A 157 -16.38 -9.68 -0.58
C THR A 157 -15.60 -8.41 -0.24
N LEU A 158 -14.95 -7.81 -1.23
CA LEU A 158 -14.13 -6.61 -1.06
C LEU A 158 -14.73 -5.39 -1.78
N GLY A 159 -14.53 -4.21 -1.18
CA GLY A 159 -14.73 -2.94 -1.88
C GLY A 159 -13.65 -2.72 -2.95
N ARG A 160 -13.96 -1.91 -3.94
CA ARG A 160 -13.04 -1.58 -5.03
C ARG A 160 -12.72 -0.09 -5.03
N ALA A 161 -11.44 0.26 -5.17
CA ALA A 161 -11.05 1.64 -5.35
C ALA A 161 -11.74 2.24 -6.60
N TRP A 162 -12.21 3.48 -6.48
CA TRP A 162 -12.88 4.28 -7.54
C TRP A 162 -14.15 3.68 -8.14
N ARG A 163 -14.71 2.64 -7.57
CA ARG A 163 -15.99 2.06 -8.05
C ARG A 163 -16.96 1.86 -6.90
N THR A 164 -18.21 2.17 -7.13
CA THR A 164 -19.30 1.84 -6.21
C THR A 164 -19.59 0.34 -6.25
N GLY A 165 -19.91 -0.24 -5.10
CA GLY A 165 -20.22 -1.65 -4.95
C GLY A 165 -19.01 -2.50 -4.56
N GLN A 166 -19.32 -3.70 -4.14
CA GLN A 166 -18.37 -4.73 -3.73
C GLN A 166 -18.39 -5.87 -4.75
N THR A 167 -17.39 -6.73 -4.72
CA THR A 167 -17.35 -7.97 -5.50
C THR A 167 -16.57 -9.01 -4.71
N ASP A 168 -16.82 -10.29 -4.93
CA ASP A 168 -15.97 -11.33 -4.38
C ASP A 168 -14.61 -11.32 -5.07
N THR A 169 -13.59 -11.58 -4.30
CA THR A 169 -12.19 -11.62 -4.69
C THR A 169 -11.57 -12.88 -4.11
N ALA A 170 -10.66 -13.52 -4.82
CA ALA A 170 -9.93 -14.67 -4.33
C ALA A 170 -8.95 -14.24 -3.24
N ILE A 171 -9.09 -14.79 -2.04
CA ILE A 171 -8.17 -14.58 -0.91
C ILE A 171 -7.35 -15.81 -0.58
N GLY A 172 -7.74 -16.99 -1.10
CA GLY A 172 -7.02 -18.24 -1.04
C GLY A 172 -7.31 -19.06 -2.29
N ALA A 173 -6.33 -19.83 -2.78
CA ALA A 173 -6.50 -20.70 -3.94
C ALA A 173 -5.59 -21.92 -3.86
N ALA A 174 -6.05 -23.05 -4.42
CA ALA A 174 -5.23 -24.25 -4.63
C ALA A 174 -5.69 -25.00 -5.88
N GLY A 175 -4.74 -25.48 -6.67
CA GLY A 175 -5.04 -26.21 -7.90
C GLY A 175 -5.72 -25.35 -8.98
N VAL A 176 -5.55 -24.03 -8.93
CA VAL A 176 -6.08 -23.07 -9.90
C VAL A 176 -4.98 -22.13 -10.33
N LEU A 177 -4.89 -21.83 -11.62
CA LEU A 177 -4.03 -20.76 -12.13
C LEU A 177 -4.60 -19.41 -11.67
N PRO A 178 -3.95 -18.70 -10.72
CA PRO A 178 -4.53 -17.46 -10.18
C PRO A 178 -4.42 -16.27 -11.12
N VAL A 179 -3.35 -16.23 -11.92
CA VAL A 179 -3.03 -15.15 -12.87
C VAL A 179 -2.67 -15.77 -14.21
N ARG A 180 -3.32 -15.31 -15.28
CA ARG A 180 -2.90 -15.62 -16.64
C ARG A 180 -2.02 -14.49 -17.15
N ASP A 181 -0.72 -14.78 -17.31
CA ASP A 181 0.27 -13.84 -17.79
C ASP A 181 0.35 -13.87 -19.33
N HIS A 182 0.00 -12.75 -19.94
CA HIS A 182 0.06 -12.57 -21.40
C HIS A 182 1.30 -11.77 -21.85
N ARG A 183 2.15 -11.36 -20.90
CA ARG A 183 3.35 -10.59 -21.24
C ARG A 183 4.28 -11.41 -22.14
N GLY A 184 4.86 -10.76 -23.15
CA GLY A 184 5.68 -11.41 -24.17
C GLY A 184 4.90 -12.15 -25.27
N GLN A 185 3.56 -12.21 -25.19
CA GLN A 185 2.71 -12.66 -26.29
C GLN A 185 2.42 -11.50 -27.24
N THR A 186 1.90 -11.81 -28.42
CA THR A 186 1.47 -10.81 -29.40
C THR A 186 -0.04 -10.85 -29.60
N ASP A 187 -0.65 -9.70 -29.82
CA ASP A 187 -2.05 -9.60 -30.23
C ASP A 187 -2.25 -10.04 -31.70
N THR A 188 -3.48 -10.04 -32.18
CA THR A 188 -3.82 -10.43 -33.56
C THR A 188 -3.25 -9.49 -34.63
N PHE A 189 -2.75 -8.32 -34.26
CA PHE A 189 -2.10 -7.36 -35.14
C PHE A 189 -0.57 -7.38 -35.02
N GLY A 190 -0.01 -8.24 -34.17
CA GLY A 190 1.44 -8.38 -33.98
C GLY A 190 2.02 -7.43 -32.95
N ASN A 191 1.20 -6.67 -32.17
CA ASN A 191 1.70 -5.82 -31.09
C ASN A 191 2.07 -6.65 -29.88
N SER A 192 3.23 -6.37 -29.25
CA SER A 192 3.65 -7.04 -28.01
C SER A 192 2.76 -6.63 -26.83
N LEU A 193 2.31 -7.64 -26.05
CA LEU A 193 1.60 -7.45 -24.81
C LEU A 193 2.62 -7.35 -23.66
N GLU A 194 2.91 -6.14 -23.19
CA GLU A 194 3.99 -5.92 -22.22
C GLU A 194 3.51 -5.93 -20.76
N VAL A 195 2.22 -5.63 -20.51
CA VAL A 195 1.67 -5.45 -19.16
C VAL A 195 0.43 -6.28 -18.86
N THR A 196 -0.08 -7.03 -19.83
CA THR A 196 -1.38 -7.70 -19.70
C THR A 196 -1.26 -8.94 -18.83
N MET A 197 -1.91 -8.90 -17.68
CA MET A 197 -2.08 -10.01 -16.75
C MET A 197 -3.55 -10.05 -16.32
N ALA A 198 -4.23 -11.20 -16.51
CA ALA A 198 -5.60 -11.39 -16.08
C ALA A 198 -5.63 -12.05 -14.69
N ALA A 199 -6.35 -11.45 -13.74
CA ALA A 199 -6.56 -11.98 -12.40
C ALA A 199 -7.68 -13.04 -12.42
N VAL A 200 -7.38 -14.20 -13.00
CA VAL A 200 -8.39 -15.21 -13.34
C VAL A 200 -9.13 -15.75 -12.11
N ALA A 201 -8.43 -15.93 -10.99
CA ALA A 201 -9.10 -16.41 -9.78
C ALA A 201 -10.07 -15.36 -9.22
N ASP A 202 -9.79 -14.05 -9.35
CA ASP A 202 -10.73 -12.98 -8.99
C ASP A 202 -11.95 -12.96 -9.92
N GLU A 203 -11.74 -13.15 -11.23
CA GLU A 203 -12.86 -13.25 -12.21
C GLU A 203 -13.79 -14.41 -11.86
N ILE A 204 -13.23 -15.57 -11.51
CA ILE A 204 -13.98 -16.76 -11.10
C ILE A 204 -14.71 -16.52 -9.77
N ALA A 205 -14.05 -15.93 -8.78
CA ALA A 205 -14.64 -15.60 -7.48
C ALA A 205 -15.84 -14.64 -7.65
N ALA A 206 -15.67 -13.58 -8.44
CA ALA A 206 -16.73 -12.61 -8.74
C ALA A 206 -17.89 -13.24 -9.51
N ALA A 207 -17.63 -14.11 -10.47
CA ALA A 207 -18.67 -14.82 -11.23
C ALA A 207 -19.47 -15.78 -10.32
N ALA A 208 -18.80 -16.49 -9.40
CA ALA A 208 -19.45 -17.39 -8.45
C ALA A 208 -20.34 -16.65 -7.44
N ASP A 209 -20.04 -15.39 -7.11
CA ASP A 209 -20.87 -14.58 -6.21
C ASP A 209 -22.27 -14.30 -6.79
N LEU A 210 -22.44 -14.33 -8.12
CA LEU A 210 -23.73 -14.16 -8.77
C LEU A 210 -24.76 -15.21 -8.34
N VAL A 211 -24.32 -16.44 -7.98
CA VAL A 211 -25.21 -17.51 -7.51
C VAL A 211 -25.17 -17.69 -6.00
N LYS A 212 -24.06 -17.33 -5.34
CA LYS A 212 -23.94 -17.38 -3.87
C LYS A 212 -24.79 -16.29 -3.22
N ALA A 213 -24.70 -15.05 -3.68
CA ALA A 213 -25.40 -13.88 -3.16
C ALA A 213 -25.37 -13.73 -1.61
N LYS A 214 -25.84 -12.59 -1.09
CA LYS A 214 -25.74 -12.31 0.38
C LYS A 214 -26.83 -12.95 1.24
N THR A 215 -28.00 -13.27 0.65
CA THR A 215 -29.21 -13.67 1.39
C THR A 215 -29.72 -15.07 1.01
N THR A 216 -29.03 -15.76 0.12
CA THR A 216 -29.45 -17.07 -0.42
C THR A 216 -29.07 -18.25 0.47
N GLN A 217 -28.18 -18.04 1.45
CA GLN A 217 -27.59 -19.11 2.28
C GLN A 217 -26.81 -20.16 1.45
N ILE A 218 -26.24 -19.73 0.32
CA ILE A 218 -25.42 -20.55 -0.57
C ILE A 218 -23.95 -20.13 -0.43
N PRO A 219 -23.17 -20.76 0.44
CA PRO A 219 -21.78 -20.34 0.69
C PRO A 219 -20.76 -20.93 -0.29
N VAL A 220 -21.20 -21.82 -1.19
CA VAL A 220 -20.33 -22.55 -2.09
C VAL A 220 -20.95 -22.58 -3.49
N ALA A 221 -20.12 -22.40 -4.51
CA ALA A 221 -20.49 -22.58 -5.91
C ALA A 221 -19.46 -23.42 -6.66
N VAL A 222 -19.89 -24.12 -7.69
CA VAL A 222 -19.03 -24.86 -8.64
C VAL A 222 -18.99 -24.08 -9.95
N VAL A 223 -17.79 -23.74 -10.41
CA VAL A 223 -17.54 -23.19 -11.74
C VAL A 223 -17.01 -24.32 -12.63
N ARG A 224 -17.72 -24.62 -13.70
CA ARG A 224 -17.46 -25.72 -14.63
C ARG A 224 -17.22 -25.19 -16.04
N GLY A 225 -16.32 -25.81 -16.77
CA GLY A 225 -16.04 -25.47 -18.18
C GLY A 225 -14.72 -24.72 -18.38
N LEU A 226 -13.86 -24.70 -17.37
CA LEU A 226 -12.53 -24.07 -17.39
C LEU A 226 -11.42 -25.06 -16.95
N PRO A 227 -11.36 -26.30 -17.49
CA PRO A 227 -10.41 -27.31 -17.04
C PRO A 227 -8.96 -26.89 -17.26
N GLU A 228 -8.69 -26.03 -18.24
CA GLU A 228 -7.34 -25.51 -18.52
C GLU A 228 -6.79 -24.59 -17.43
N LEU A 229 -7.64 -24.14 -16.48
CA LEU A 229 -7.24 -23.35 -15.31
C LEU A 229 -6.96 -24.21 -14.08
N VAL A 230 -7.36 -25.49 -14.12
CA VAL A 230 -7.12 -26.43 -13.02
C VAL A 230 -5.75 -27.05 -13.20
N THR A 231 -4.91 -26.98 -12.16
CA THR A 231 -3.54 -27.50 -12.16
C THR A 231 -3.44 -28.82 -11.39
N ALA A 232 -2.47 -29.66 -11.75
CA ALA A 232 -2.22 -30.95 -11.06
C ALA A 232 -1.65 -30.70 -9.65
N ASP A 233 -0.81 -29.69 -9.49
CA ASP A 233 -0.26 -29.23 -8.22
C ASP A 233 -1.15 -28.14 -7.58
N ASP A 234 -0.83 -27.74 -6.35
CA ASP A 234 -1.59 -26.71 -5.64
C ASP A 234 -1.34 -25.30 -6.19
N GLY A 235 -0.24 -25.08 -6.89
CA GLY A 235 0.13 -23.78 -7.42
C GLY A 235 0.55 -22.76 -6.37
N PRO A 236 0.73 -21.50 -6.79
CA PRO A 236 1.25 -20.43 -5.91
C PRO A 236 0.21 -19.87 -4.93
N GLY A 237 -1.06 -20.25 -5.03
CA GLY A 237 -2.14 -19.70 -4.21
C GLY A 237 -2.62 -18.32 -4.67
N ALA A 238 -3.62 -17.77 -3.96
CA ALA A 238 -4.12 -16.43 -4.20
C ALA A 238 -3.12 -15.34 -3.73
N ALA A 239 -2.12 -15.70 -2.95
CA ALA A 239 -1.02 -14.81 -2.59
C ALA A 239 -0.31 -14.23 -3.83
N ALA A 240 -0.33 -14.93 -4.96
CA ALA A 240 0.19 -14.44 -6.25
C ALA A 240 -0.58 -13.24 -6.83
N LEU A 241 -1.81 -12.99 -6.37
CA LEU A 241 -2.61 -11.82 -6.76
C LEU A 241 -2.28 -10.58 -5.92
N VAL A 242 -1.64 -10.76 -4.76
CA VAL A 242 -1.27 -9.67 -3.88
C VAL A 242 -0.02 -8.98 -4.43
N ARG A 243 -0.16 -7.71 -4.80
CA ARG A 243 0.96 -6.92 -5.31
C ARG A 243 2.00 -6.70 -4.21
N ALA A 244 3.28 -6.88 -4.55
CA ALA A 244 4.36 -6.57 -3.62
C ALA A 244 4.29 -5.11 -3.18
N THR A 245 4.51 -4.85 -1.88
CA THR A 245 4.38 -3.49 -1.31
C THR A 245 5.27 -2.47 -2.03
N ALA A 246 6.44 -2.87 -2.53
CA ALA A 246 7.34 -2.00 -3.27
C ALA A 246 6.79 -1.59 -4.65
N GLU A 247 5.88 -2.38 -5.23
CA GLU A 247 5.28 -2.17 -6.55
C GLU A 247 3.89 -1.54 -6.48
N ASP A 248 3.34 -1.38 -5.27
CA ASP A 248 2.01 -0.81 -5.07
C ASP A 248 2.07 0.72 -5.12
N MET A 249 1.53 1.31 -6.19
CA MET A 249 1.42 2.76 -6.37
C MET A 249 0.54 3.44 -5.32
N PHE A 250 -0.35 2.68 -4.65
CA PHE A 250 -1.28 3.18 -3.63
C PHE A 250 -0.87 2.77 -2.22
N ARG A 251 0.33 2.24 -2.05
CA ARG A 251 0.87 1.75 -0.78
C ARG A 251 0.85 2.81 0.32
N ILE A 252 1.07 4.09 -0.05
CA ILE A 252 1.01 5.22 0.86
C ILE A 252 -0.35 5.89 0.69
N GLY A 253 -1.29 5.55 1.58
CA GLY A 253 -2.56 6.28 1.70
C GLY A 253 -2.37 7.68 2.27
N THR A 254 -3.39 8.52 2.15
CA THR A 254 -3.37 9.94 2.55
C THR A 254 -2.96 10.16 4.01
N ASP A 255 -3.36 9.28 4.93
CA ASP A 255 -3.07 9.44 6.36
C ASP A 255 -1.70 8.88 6.76
N SER A 256 -1.15 7.93 6.00
CA SER A 256 0.10 7.24 6.33
C SER A 256 1.35 7.97 5.83
N VAL A 257 1.25 8.81 4.81
CA VAL A 257 2.38 9.53 4.20
C VAL A 257 3.25 10.25 5.24
N LEU A 258 2.62 11.03 6.14
CA LEU A 258 3.34 11.78 7.17
C LEU A 258 3.91 10.86 8.25
N ALA A 259 3.18 9.78 8.59
CA ALA A 259 3.60 8.81 9.59
C ALA A 259 4.79 7.95 9.12
N GLU A 260 4.85 7.59 7.84
CA GLU A 260 5.90 6.76 7.25
C GLU A 260 7.21 7.51 7.03
N ARG A 261 7.19 8.83 6.82
CA ARG A 261 8.41 9.61 6.71
C ARG A 261 9.25 9.51 8.00
N ARG A 262 10.44 8.96 7.90
CA ARG A 262 11.38 8.74 9.03
C ARG A 262 12.74 9.36 8.71
N THR A 263 13.49 9.65 9.75
CA THR A 263 14.89 10.01 9.59
C THR A 263 15.71 8.72 9.42
N VAL A 264 16.26 8.52 8.23
CA VAL A 264 17.12 7.40 7.85
C VAL A 264 18.56 7.90 7.81
N ARG A 265 19.47 7.22 8.51
CA ARG A 265 20.90 7.59 8.61
C ARG A 265 21.82 6.49 8.08
N GLU A 266 21.29 5.33 7.80
CA GLU A 266 22.00 4.18 7.26
C GLU A 266 21.47 3.85 5.89
N PHE A 267 22.31 3.90 4.87
CA PHE A 267 21.95 3.73 3.47
C PHE A 267 22.71 2.55 2.86
N THR A 268 22.13 1.93 1.83
CA THR A 268 22.86 1.02 0.96
C THR A 268 23.81 1.82 0.07
N ALA A 269 24.77 1.13 -0.56
CA ALA A 269 25.69 1.76 -1.51
C ALA A 269 25.09 1.96 -2.91
N ASP A 270 23.83 1.56 -3.11
CA ASP A 270 23.17 1.64 -4.40
C ASP A 270 23.01 3.09 -4.85
N PRO A 271 23.23 3.38 -6.13
CA PRO A 271 23.00 4.73 -6.67
C PRO A 271 21.54 5.13 -6.59
N VAL A 272 21.29 6.42 -6.40
CA VAL A 272 19.95 7.01 -6.40
C VAL A 272 19.59 7.47 -7.80
N ASP A 273 18.45 6.98 -8.32
CA ASP A 273 17.90 7.48 -9.61
C ASP A 273 17.53 8.97 -9.47
N PRO A 274 17.94 9.85 -10.42
CA PRO A 274 17.59 11.26 -10.41
C PRO A 274 16.08 11.55 -10.54
N ALA A 275 15.29 10.68 -11.17
CA ALA A 275 13.88 10.95 -11.45
C ALA A 275 13.02 11.03 -10.17
N PRO A 276 13.09 10.10 -9.18
CA PRO A 276 12.48 10.25 -7.86
C PRO A 276 12.91 11.51 -7.11
N VAL A 277 14.19 11.85 -7.17
CA VAL A 277 14.74 13.06 -6.52
C VAL A 277 14.11 14.31 -7.10
N ARG A 278 13.98 14.38 -8.43
CA ARG A 278 13.34 15.49 -9.11
C ARG A 278 11.86 15.63 -8.71
N ARG A 279 11.11 14.53 -8.59
CA ARG A 279 9.71 14.58 -8.11
C ARG A 279 9.62 15.04 -6.65
N ALA A 280 10.54 14.63 -5.80
CA ALA A 280 10.59 15.10 -4.41
C ALA A 280 10.93 16.60 -4.31
N ILE A 281 11.83 17.11 -5.16
CA ILE A 281 12.10 18.56 -5.27
C ILE A 281 10.84 19.29 -5.76
N ALA A 282 10.12 18.75 -6.76
CA ALA A 282 8.86 19.34 -7.22
C ALA A 282 7.81 19.42 -6.09
N ALA A 283 7.75 18.41 -5.21
CA ALA A 283 6.91 18.46 -4.01
C ALA A 283 7.37 19.58 -3.05
N ALA A 284 8.68 19.83 -2.91
CA ALA A 284 9.19 20.94 -2.10
C ALA A 284 8.69 22.30 -2.58
N LEU A 285 8.55 22.48 -3.89
CA LEU A 285 8.09 23.75 -4.49
C LEU A 285 6.62 24.08 -4.20
N THR A 286 5.85 23.15 -3.65
CA THR A 286 4.45 23.39 -3.22
C THR A 286 4.35 24.03 -1.84
N ALA A 287 5.46 24.29 -1.16
CA ALA A 287 5.46 24.91 0.16
C ALA A 287 4.91 26.34 0.09
N PRO A 288 4.22 26.82 1.15
CA PRO A 288 3.80 28.21 1.22
C PRO A 288 5.01 29.14 1.35
N ALA A 289 4.99 30.27 0.65
CA ALA A 289 6.06 31.26 0.66
C ALA A 289 5.51 32.67 0.85
N PRO A 290 6.23 33.57 1.54
CA PRO A 290 5.83 34.96 1.67
C PRO A 290 5.86 35.66 0.30
N HIS A 291 4.92 36.59 0.09
CA HIS A 291 4.83 37.46 -1.10
C HIS A 291 4.75 36.72 -2.43
N HIS A 292 4.22 35.46 -2.46
CA HIS A 292 4.24 34.59 -3.64
C HIS A 292 5.63 34.40 -4.23
N SER A 293 6.68 34.54 -3.41
CA SER A 293 8.06 34.32 -3.79
C SER A 293 8.39 32.82 -3.85
N GLU A 294 9.53 32.49 -4.43
CA GLU A 294 10.09 31.14 -4.45
C GLU A 294 11.47 31.19 -3.78
N PRO A 295 11.54 31.27 -2.41
CA PRO A 295 12.78 31.57 -1.70
C PRO A 295 13.71 30.37 -1.56
N TRP A 296 13.48 29.30 -2.27
CA TRP A 296 14.26 28.06 -2.20
C TRP A 296 15.02 27.75 -3.47
N ARG A 297 16.23 27.24 -3.28
CA ARG A 297 17.07 26.62 -4.29
C ARG A 297 17.60 25.31 -3.72
N PHE A 298 17.98 24.38 -4.58
CA PHE A 298 18.49 23.08 -4.19
C PHE A 298 19.76 22.76 -4.96
N ALA A 299 20.88 22.59 -4.26
CA ALA A 299 22.09 22.05 -4.85
C ALA A 299 22.11 20.53 -4.65
N VAL A 300 22.13 19.75 -5.74
CA VAL A 300 22.14 18.29 -5.72
C VAL A 300 23.54 17.80 -6.00
N LEU A 301 24.14 17.10 -5.03
CA LEU A 301 25.52 16.60 -5.08
C LEU A 301 25.51 15.12 -5.49
N GLU A 302 25.53 14.85 -6.77
CA GLU A 302 25.54 13.48 -7.32
C GLU A 302 26.92 12.84 -7.27
N SER A 303 27.98 13.64 -7.53
CA SER A 303 29.33 13.11 -7.58
C SER A 303 29.94 12.93 -6.17
N ALA A 304 30.66 11.82 -5.97
CA ALA A 304 31.38 11.57 -4.73
C ALA A 304 32.41 12.69 -4.41
N ALA A 305 33.03 13.26 -5.44
CA ALA A 305 34.01 14.35 -5.28
C ALA A 305 33.37 15.61 -4.69
N ALA A 306 32.17 16.00 -5.17
CA ALA A 306 31.45 17.17 -4.65
C ALA A 306 31.02 16.95 -3.18
N ARG A 307 30.51 15.75 -2.85
CA ARG A 307 30.13 15.40 -1.48
C ARG A 307 31.33 15.42 -0.54
N THR A 308 32.43 14.78 -0.93
CA THR A 308 33.67 14.74 -0.14
C THR A 308 34.19 16.14 0.10
N LYS A 309 34.29 16.99 -0.95
CA LYS A 309 34.76 18.35 -0.82
C LYS A 309 33.94 19.17 0.19
N LEU A 310 32.60 19.14 0.07
CA LEU A 310 31.72 19.83 1.01
C LEU A 310 31.96 19.37 2.45
N LEU A 311 31.97 18.07 2.67
CA LEU A 311 32.05 17.50 4.03
C LEU A 311 33.43 17.69 4.67
N ASP A 312 34.50 17.71 3.88
CA ASP A 312 35.84 17.98 4.37
C ASP A 312 36.04 19.45 4.75
N GLU A 313 35.57 20.38 3.93
CA GLU A 313 35.63 21.81 4.24
C GLU A 313 34.77 22.16 5.48
N MET A 314 33.57 21.58 5.61
CA MET A 314 32.75 21.75 6.80
C MET A 314 33.38 21.15 8.05
N LEU A 315 34.05 19.98 7.91
CA LEU A 315 34.78 19.35 9.02
C LEU A 315 35.96 20.25 9.49
N ALA A 316 36.72 20.80 8.55
CA ALA A 316 37.82 21.72 8.85
C ALA A 316 37.34 22.97 9.60
N ALA A 317 36.21 23.56 9.16
CA ALA A 317 35.60 24.70 9.84
C ALA A 317 35.17 24.33 11.26
N TRP A 318 34.50 23.20 11.47
CA TRP A 318 34.11 22.74 12.79
C TRP A 318 35.25 22.43 13.71
N GLN A 319 36.36 21.86 13.21
CA GLN A 319 37.59 21.64 13.99
C GLN A 319 38.24 22.96 14.43
N ALA A 320 38.21 23.98 13.55
CA ALA A 320 38.72 25.31 13.88
C ALA A 320 37.87 25.95 15.00
N ASP A 321 36.54 25.89 14.93
CA ASP A 321 35.63 26.39 15.97
C ASP A 321 35.89 25.68 17.32
N LEU A 322 35.95 24.35 17.32
CA LEU A 322 36.22 23.58 18.53
C LEU A 322 37.59 23.91 19.14
N THR A 323 38.59 24.22 18.30
CA THR A 323 39.91 24.66 18.78
C THR A 323 39.82 26.05 19.40
N ALA A 324 39.09 26.97 18.79
CA ALA A 324 38.84 28.30 19.34
C ALA A 324 38.06 28.27 20.67
N ASP A 325 37.14 27.30 20.83
CA ASP A 325 36.42 27.01 22.06
C ASP A 325 37.28 26.37 23.16
N GLY A 326 38.57 26.09 22.89
CA GLY A 326 39.52 25.54 23.84
C GLY A 326 39.49 24.00 24.05
N PHE A 327 38.85 23.26 23.14
CA PHE A 327 38.90 21.79 23.19
C PHE A 327 40.26 21.24 22.81
N THR A 328 40.68 20.18 23.50
CA THR A 328 41.93 19.49 23.17
C THR A 328 41.81 18.67 21.90
N ALA A 329 42.90 18.37 21.21
CA ALA A 329 42.93 17.56 20.00
C ALA A 329 42.21 16.19 20.18
N GLU A 330 42.36 15.56 21.36
CA GLU A 330 41.70 14.29 21.67
C GLU A 330 40.16 14.46 21.82
N GLN A 331 39.72 15.53 22.47
CA GLN A 331 38.32 15.87 22.61
C GLN A 331 37.67 16.18 21.24
N ILE A 332 38.37 16.90 20.38
CA ILE A 332 37.97 17.19 19.00
C ILE A 332 37.83 15.89 18.22
N ALA A 333 38.85 15.03 18.20
CA ALA A 333 38.85 13.75 17.51
C ALA A 333 37.68 12.84 17.92
N ARG A 334 37.28 12.88 19.20
CA ARG A 334 36.08 12.14 19.70
C ARG A 334 34.78 12.73 19.23
N ARG A 335 34.67 14.07 19.14
CA ARG A 335 33.45 14.77 18.72
C ARG A 335 33.16 14.58 17.22
N VAL A 336 34.19 14.74 16.38
CA VAL A 336 34.06 14.70 14.92
C VAL A 336 33.67 13.31 14.37
N ARG A 337 33.95 12.24 15.12
CA ARG A 337 33.50 10.87 14.78
C ARG A 337 31.98 10.71 14.71
N ARG A 338 31.20 11.66 15.20
CA ARG A 338 29.73 11.63 15.17
C ARG A 338 29.13 12.16 13.86
N GLY A 339 29.95 12.65 12.92
CA GLY A 339 29.52 13.36 11.71
C GLY A 339 29.18 12.50 10.50
N ASP A 340 29.08 11.17 10.62
CA ASP A 340 29.09 10.27 9.47
C ASP A 340 27.80 10.00 8.67
N PRO A 341 26.56 10.33 9.09
CA PRO A 341 25.38 9.99 8.27
C PRO A 341 25.40 10.59 6.87
N LEU A 342 25.98 11.80 6.70
CA LEU A 342 26.10 12.44 5.38
C LEU A 342 27.20 11.79 4.52
N ARG A 343 28.27 11.28 5.13
CA ARG A 343 29.35 10.62 4.39
C ARG A 343 28.92 9.28 3.79
N GLN A 344 27.95 8.61 4.42
CA GLN A 344 27.41 7.34 3.96
C GLN A 344 26.29 7.53 2.91
N ALA A 345 25.74 8.73 2.78
CA ALA A 345 24.67 8.99 1.82
C ALA A 345 25.19 8.98 0.38
N PRO A 346 24.61 8.18 -0.52
CA PRO A 346 24.99 8.16 -1.94
C PRO A 346 24.65 9.46 -2.67
N LEU A 347 23.74 10.28 -2.13
CA LEU A 347 23.36 11.58 -2.64
C LEU A 347 23.20 12.58 -1.50
N ILE A 348 23.58 13.85 -1.73
CA ILE A 348 23.30 14.95 -0.79
C ILE A 348 22.55 16.05 -1.52
N ILE A 349 21.49 16.57 -0.90
CA ILE A 349 20.78 17.77 -1.34
C ILE A 349 21.03 18.87 -0.33
N VAL A 350 21.51 20.02 -0.78
CA VAL A 350 21.69 21.22 0.05
C VAL A 350 20.59 22.22 -0.29
N PRO A 351 19.56 22.35 0.57
CA PRO A 351 18.56 23.40 0.42
C PRO A 351 19.19 24.76 0.71
N CYS A 352 18.95 25.73 -0.14
CA CYS A 352 19.50 27.09 -0.03
C CYS A 352 18.38 28.12 -0.01
N LEU A 353 18.44 29.04 0.95
CA LEU A 353 17.54 30.19 1.04
C LEU A 353 18.01 31.30 0.10
N VAL A 354 17.05 31.93 -0.58
CA VAL A 354 17.25 33.14 -1.38
C VAL A 354 16.26 34.19 -0.92
N THR A 355 16.71 35.41 -0.63
CA THR A 355 15.89 36.47 -0.06
C THR A 355 15.74 37.69 -1.01
N ASP A 356 15.96 37.48 -2.31
CA ASP A 356 15.91 38.58 -3.31
C ASP A 356 14.53 39.25 -3.37
N ALA A 357 13.46 38.52 -3.05
CA ALA A 357 12.09 39.02 -3.00
C ALA A 357 11.66 39.55 -1.62
N ALA A 358 12.57 39.61 -0.65
CA ALA A 358 12.25 40.12 0.68
C ALA A 358 12.09 41.64 0.68
N HIS A 359 11.12 42.14 1.43
CA HIS A 359 10.92 43.56 1.61
C HIS A 359 12.00 44.16 2.51
N ALA A 360 12.50 45.33 2.16
CA ALA A 360 13.39 46.10 3.01
C ALA A 360 12.60 47.11 3.88
N TYR A 361 12.83 47.09 5.17
CA TYR A 361 12.18 47.95 6.14
C TYR A 361 13.20 48.92 6.75
N PRO A 362 12.76 50.12 7.19
CA PRO A 362 13.65 51.11 7.84
C PRO A 362 14.22 50.66 9.20
N ASP A 363 13.61 49.66 9.85
CA ASP A 363 14.04 49.20 11.16
C ASP A 363 14.42 47.70 11.17
N GLU A 364 15.36 47.38 12.06
CA GLU A 364 15.89 46.05 12.22
C GLU A 364 14.86 45.00 12.66
N ARG A 365 13.89 45.39 13.50
CA ARG A 365 12.83 44.52 14.03
C ARG A 365 11.98 43.94 12.88
N ARG A 366 11.57 44.79 11.91
CA ARG A 366 10.77 44.36 10.75
C ARG A 366 11.62 43.55 9.78
N ASN A 367 12.87 43.95 9.55
CA ASN A 367 13.78 43.15 8.69
C ASN A 367 14.04 41.75 9.28
N ALA A 368 14.20 41.65 10.61
CA ALA A 368 14.35 40.33 11.27
C ALA A 368 13.07 39.50 11.17
N ALA A 369 11.88 40.08 11.28
CA ALA A 369 10.61 39.39 11.11
C ALA A 369 10.44 38.91 9.66
N GLU A 370 10.78 39.77 8.67
CA GLU A 370 10.77 39.42 7.25
C GLU A 370 11.66 38.21 6.96
N ARG A 371 12.93 38.26 7.38
CA ARG A 371 13.83 37.13 7.26
C ARG A 371 13.28 35.84 7.90
N SER A 372 12.66 35.98 9.08
CA SER A 372 12.07 34.84 9.77
C SER A 372 10.98 34.15 8.97
N MET A 373 10.12 34.90 8.26
CA MET A 373 9.09 34.33 7.36
C MET A 373 9.73 33.51 6.24
N PHE A 374 10.80 33.99 5.64
CA PHE A 374 11.54 33.26 4.58
C PHE A 374 12.20 31.99 5.11
N VAL A 375 12.78 32.03 6.32
CA VAL A 375 13.34 30.85 6.99
C VAL A 375 12.27 29.80 7.28
N VAL A 376 11.08 30.23 7.77
CA VAL A 376 9.95 29.34 8.02
C VAL A 376 9.45 28.69 6.71
N ALA A 377 9.35 29.47 5.62
CA ALA A 377 8.99 28.94 4.29
C ALA A 377 10.01 27.89 3.79
N MET A 378 11.31 28.14 3.99
CA MET A 378 12.34 27.15 3.67
C MET A 378 12.17 25.86 4.50
N GLY A 379 11.86 25.96 5.79
CA GLY A 379 11.58 24.81 6.63
C GLY A 379 10.39 23.99 6.13
N ALA A 380 9.32 24.64 5.65
CA ALA A 380 8.18 23.98 5.02
C ALA A 380 8.58 23.27 3.72
N ALA A 381 9.39 23.90 2.87
CA ALA A 381 9.89 23.29 1.64
C ALA A 381 10.78 22.06 1.92
N VAL A 382 11.66 22.14 2.92
CA VAL A 382 12.47 20.98 3.34
C VAL A 382 11.59 19.86 3.86
N GLN A 383 10.54 20.14 4.66
CA GLN A 383 9.61 19.11 5.12
C GLN A 383 8.91 18.43 3.93
N ASN A 384 8.43 19.20 2.93
CA ASN A 384 7.82 18.65 1.72
C ASN A 384 8.81 17.81 0.91
N LEU A 385 10.09 18.23 0.81
CA LEU A 385 11.16 17.44 0.20
C LEU A 385 11.32 16.08 0.89
N LEU A 386 11.40 16.07 2.24
CA LEU A 386 11.58 14.84 3.01
C LEU A 386 10.38 13.89 2.87
N VAL A 387 9.15 14.42 2.80
CA VAL A 387 7.93 13.66 2.54
C VAL A 387 7.94 13.12 1.11
N GLY A 388 8.29 13.96 0.13
CA GLY A 388 8.42 13.55 -1.27
C GLY A 388 9.43 12.40 -1.45
N LEU A 389 10.60 12.48 -0.83
CA LEU A 389 11.60 11.40 -0.84
C LEU A 389 11.04 10.10 -0.23
N ALA A 390 10.29 10.20 0.86
CA ALA A 390 9.68 9.03 1.50
C ALA A 390 8.59 8.39 0.60
N ILE A 391 7.78 9.19 -0.11
CA ILE A 391 6.81 8.73 -1.11
C ILE A 391 7.51 7.91 -2.20
N GLU A 392 8.67 8.36 -2.63
CA GLU A 392 9.48 7.68 -3.65
C GLU A 392 10.25 6.46 -3.12
N GLY A 393 10.05 6.08 -1.86
CA GLY A 393 10.76 4.95 -1.23
C GLY A 393 12.20 5.26 -0.84
N LEU A 394 12.63 6.52 -0.89
CA LEU A 394 13.97 6.95 -0.52
C LEU A 394 14.04 7.32 0.97
N GLY A 395 15.08 6.85 1.63
CA GLY A 395 15.45 7.29 2.97
C GLY A 395 16.12 8.66 2.94
N SER A 396 15.91 9.47 3.99
CA SER A 396 16.55 10.76 4.11
C SER A 396 16.85 11.16 5.55
N CYS A 397 17.91 11.96 5.74
CA CYS A 397 18.18 12.65 7.00
C CYS A 397 18.58 14.11 6.74
N TRP A 398 17.87 15.03 7.40
CA TRP A 398 18.23 16.46 7.37
C TRP A 398 19.16 16.77 8.54
N VAL A 399 20.36 17.29 8.21
CA VAL A 399 21.41 17.68 9.14
C VAL A 399 21.63 19.18 9.00
N SER A 400 21.53 19.89 10.14
CA SER A 400 21.61 21.37 10.15
C SER A 400 23.03 21.94 10.25
N SER A 401 24.06 21.10 10.19
CA SER A 401 25.46 21.54 10.38
C SER A 401 25.93 22.63 9.39
N THR A 402 25.38 22.67 8.17
CA THR A 402 25.72 23.73 7.21
C THR A 402 25.30 25.14 7.66
N LEU A 403 24.30 25.25 8.57
CA LEU A 403 23.91 26.56 9.13
C LEU A 403 25.02 27.21 9.95
N PHE A 404 25.88 26.41 10.59
CA PHE A 404 27.00 26.91 11.39
C PHE A 404 28.20 27.35 10.56
N CYS A 405 28.28 26.90 9.30
CA CYS A 405 29.38 27.20 8.39
C CYS A 405 28.87 27.53 6.98
N ALA A 406 27.74 28.22 6.87
CA ALA A 406 27.09 28.51 5.59
C ALA A 406 28.01 29.16 4.54
N PRO A 407 28.87 30.14 4.87
CA PRO A 407 29.83 30.70 3.92
C PRO A 407 30.85 29.67 3.41
N VAL A 408 31.32 28.77 4.28
CA VAL A 408 32.25 27.69 3.90
C VAL A 408 31.58 26.70 2.96
N ALA A 409 30.36 26.28 3.30
CA ALA A 409 29.58 25.37 2.46
C ALA A 409 29.28 26.00 1.08
N ALA A 410 28.89 27.26 1.05
CA ALA A 410 28.65 27.98 -0.21
C ALA A 410 29.91 28.08 -1.09
N ALA A 411 31.07 28.39 -0.49
CA ALA A 411 32.35 28.45 -1.19
C ALA A 411 32.80 27.08 -1.70
N ALA A 412 32.67 26.02 -0.86
CA ALA A 412 33.02 24.66 -1.24
C ALA A 412 32.25 24.17 -2.46
N LEU A 413 30.95 24.53 -2.55
CA LEU A 413 30.06 24.17 -3.64
C LEU A 413 30.10 25.12 -4.82
N GLY A 414 30.72 26.30 -4.71
CA GLY A 414 30.69 27.33 -5.74
C GLY A 414 29.29 27.86 -6.01
N LEU A 415 28.47 28.02 -4.94
CA LEU A 415 27.09 28.47 -5.09
C LEU A 415 27.01 29.91 -5.61
N PRO A 416 25.96 30.25 -6.36
CA PRO A 416 25.73 31.64 -6.77
C PRO A 416 25.64 32.58 -5.57
N PRO A 417 26.03 33.86 -5.70
CA PRO A 417 25.81 34.87 -4.66
C PRO A 417 24.35 34.90 -4.21
N GLY A 418 24.10 35.04 -2.92
CA GLY A 418 22.75 35.09 -2.34
C GLY A 418 22.12 33.73 -2.06
N TRP A 419 22.74 32.63 -2.44
CA TRP A 419 22.29 31.28 -2.02
C TRP A 419 22.87 30.94 -0.67
N GLU A 420 22.02 30.92 0.36
CA GLU A 420 22.40 30.63 1.74
C GLU A 420 22.08 29.18 2.10
N PRO A 421 23.04 28.27 2.33
CA PRO A 421 22.80 26.89 2.73
C PRO A 421 22.04 26.77 4.06
N MET A 422 20.91 26.02 4.05
CA MET A 422 20.00 25.88 5.20
C MET A 422 19.98 24.45 5.77
N GLY A 423 21.07 23.73 5.65
CA GLY A 423 21.22 22.35 6.06
C GLY A 423 21.69 21.49 4.90
N ALA A 424 21.84 20.21 5.16
CA ALA A 424 22.13 19.19 4.15
C ALA A 424 21.23 17.98 4.35
N VAL A 425 20.66 17.45 3.29
CA VAL A 425 19.79 16.27 3.31
C VAL A 425 20.57 15.13 2.66
N GLY A 426 20.97 14.14 3.49
CA GLY A 426 21.48 12.87 2.99
C GLY A 426 20.33 12.03 2.45
N VAL A 427 20.48 11.44 1.27
CA VAL A 427 19.45 10.67 0.55
C VAL A 427 20.05 9.36 0.05
N GLY A 428 19.29 8.27 0.16
CA GLY A 428 19.68 6.94 -0.32
C GLY A 428 18.59 5.90 -0.07
N HIS A 429 18.86 4.67 -0.49
CA HIS A 429 18.00 3.55 -0.15
C HIS A 429 18.25 3.12 1.30
N PRO A 430 17.20 2.97 2.14
CA PRO A 430 17.37 2.55 3.54
C PRO A 430 18.05 1.18 3.63
N ALA A 431 19.09 1.05 4.46
CA ALA A 431 19.76 -0.24 4.70
C ALA A 431 18.90 -1.21 5.54
N ALA A 432 17.92 -0.69 6.28
CA ALA A 432 16.96 -1.45 7.07
C ALA A 432 15.62 -0.73 7.15
N PRO A 433 14.52 -1.45 7.40
CA PRO A 433 13.21 -0.84 7.62
C PRO A 433 13.27 0.19 8.76
N PRO A 434 12.65 1.36 8.61
CA PRO A 434 12.64 2.38 9.65
C PRO A 434 11.85 1.90 10.87
N ARG A 435 12.34 2.25 12.07
CA ARG A 435 11.66 1.90 13.33
C ARG A 435 10.30 2.58 13.43
N PRO A 436 9.27 1.94 14.00
CA PRO A 436 7.98 2.57 14.26
C PRO A 436 8.13 3.88 15.06
N ARG A 437 7.26 4.85 14.81
CA ARG A 437 7.20 6.08 15.59
C ARG A 437 6.32 5.81 16.81
N PRO A 438 6.74 6.17 18.03
CA PRO A 438 5.83 6.14 19.17
C PRO A 438 4.70 7.16 18.94
N ASP A 439 3.51 6.81 19.36
CA ASP A 439 2.38 7.73 19.36
C ASP A 439 2.70 8.92 20.26
N ARG A 440 2.23 10.09 19.85
CA ARG A 440 2.34 11.32 20.60
C ARG A 440 0.94 11.87 20.83
N ASP A 441 0.68 12.27 22.05
CA ASP A 441 -0.57 12.90 22.43
C ASP A 441 -0.56 14.37 21.94
N PRO A 442 -1.44 14.76 21.02
CA PRO A 442 -1.55 16.13 20.57
C PRO A 442 -1.96 17.10 21.70
N ASP A 443 -2.79 16.63 22.64
CA ASP A 443 -3.30 17.46 23.73
C ASP A 443 -2.19 17.87 24.71
N ALA A 444 -1.12 17.07 24.81
CA ALA A 444 0.06 17.39 25.63
C ALA A 444 0.82 18.65 25.16
N ILE A 445 0.61 19.08 23.91
CA ILE A 445 1.32 20.21 23.28
C ILE A 445 0.36 21.28 22.73
N THR A 446 -0.95 21.12 22.94
CA THR A 446 -1.99 22.06 22.46
C THR A 446 -2.57 22.83 23.65
N LEU A 447 -2.67 24.14 23.51
CA LEU A 447 -3.37 24.98 24.44
C LEU A 447 -4.66 25.49 23.79
N HIS A 448 -5.80 25.15 24.36
CA HIS A 448 -7.11 25.65 23.97
C HIS A 448 -7.41 26.90 24.79
N LEU A 449 -7.65 28.06 24.15
CA LEU A 449 -7.94 29.36 24.77
C LEU A 449 -9.39 29.76 24.55
#